data_08914448b5bd87464f51d7ea5b9edf45
#
_entry.id   08914448b5bd87464f51d7ea5b9edf45
#
_cell.length_a   1.000
_cell.length_b   1.000
_cell.length_c   1.000
_cell.angle_alpha   90.00
_cell.angle_beta   90.00
_cell.angle_gamma   90.00
#
_symmetry.space_group_name_H-M   'P 1'
#
loop_
_entity.id
_entity.type
_entity.pdbx_description
1 polymer ?
#
loop_
_entity_poly.entity_id
_entity_poly.type
_entity_poly.pdbx_seq_one_letter_code
_entity_poly.pdbx_strand_id
1 'polypeptide(L)'
;SLGLVGSEMCIRDRSREEECLSEVRQRHTYIAIRECHEEQGFAVETACDLLHVARSAYYKWASGKLSHRVKENEQLADKIEKIHSESPDKGYRRLNDDLRHDHGIYVNDKRVLRICRAKDIRSTVKYNNRGCTRRAKNPQYLAENLLNRQFYAEKPNEKWLTDVTEFKWYDGMEVHKLYLSAILDLCDRRIVSYVLSERNDNPLVYKTFDKAVKANPDAHPLFHSDRGFQYTGRAFHHKLVQAGMTQSMSRVAHCIDNGPMEGFWGILKRERYYGKRFTSKQELVQMIECYIRYYNTRRVQRNLG
;
A
#
# COMPACT_ATOMS: atom_id res chain seq x y z
N SER A 1 -0.16 13.45 27.80
CA SER A 1 0.84 12.72 26.99
C SER A 1 0.98 13.26 25.56
N LEU A 2 0.99 14.60 25.36
CA LEU A 2 1.15 15.26 24.06
C LEU A 2 2.59 15.81 23.85
N GLY A 3 3.50 15.55 24.80
CA GLY A 3 4.85 16.12 24.79
C GLY A 3 5.95 15.31 24.07
N LEU A 4 5.74 14.02 23.80
CA LEU A 4 6.80 13.14 23.27
C LEU A 4 6.88 13.09 21.74
N VAL A 5 5.78 13.35 21.01
CA VAL A 5 5.77 13.30 19.53
C VAL A 5 6.50 14.51 18.93
N GLY A 6 6.48 15.66 19.59
CA GLY A 6 7.19 16.86 19.14
C GLY A 6 8.71 16.77 19.29
N SER A 7 9.20 16.09 20.34
CA SER A 7 10.64 15.97 20.59
C SER A 7 11.35 15.00 19.66
N GLU A 8 10.71 13.88 19.27
CA GLU A 8 11.29 12.94 18.29
C GLU A 8 11.36 13.52 16.87
N MET A 9 10.40 14.35 16.50
CA MET A 9 10.43 15.03 15.20
C MET A 9 11.54 16.08 15.13
N CYS A 10 11.76 16.83 16.23
CA CYS A 10 12.86 17.80 16.35
C CYS A 10 14.25 17.13 16.36
N ILE A 11 14.40 15.95 16.96
CA ILE A 11 15.67 15.20 17.00
C ILE A 11 16.00 14.64 15.60
N ARG A 12 15.01 14.14 14.85
CA ARG A 12 15.21 13.67 13.49
C ARG A 12 15.54 14.79 12.50
N ASP A 13 14.98 15.96 12.66
CA ASP A 13 15.28 17.12 11.81
C ASP A 13 16.67 17.70 12.15
N ARG A 14 17.06 17.76 13.42
CA ARG A 14 18.42 18.17 13.80
C ARG A 14 19.50 17.22 13.26
N SER A 15 19.29 15.90 13.35
CA SER A 15 20.27 14.94 12.80
C SER A 15 20.42 15.05 11.28
N ARG A 16 19.39 15.49 10.56
CA ARG A 16 19.44 15.75 9.11
C ARG A 16 20.20 17.04 8.79
N GLU A 17 20.01 18.09 9.57
CA GLU A 17 20.78 19.34 9.44
C GLU A 17 22.25 19.11 9.78
N GLU A 18 22.56 18.28 10.77
CA GLU A 18 23.94 17.94 11.14
C GLU A 18 24.65 17.10 10.06
N GLU A 19 23.98 16.13 9.42
CA GLU A 19 24.53 15.39 8.26
C GLU A 19 24.77 16.31 7.07
N CYS A 20 23.89 17.23 6.76
CA CYS A 20 24.06 18.22 5.70
C CYS A 20 25.18 19.21 6.02
N LEU A 21 25.26 19.67 7.26
CA LEU A 21 26.31 20.58 7.72
C LEU A 21 27.67 19.91 7.71
N SER A 22 27.81 18.63 8.06
CA SER A 22 29.07 17.90 8.01
C SER A 22 29.58 17.72 6.58
N GLU A 23 28.73 17.38 5.63
CA GLU A 23 29.08 17.28 4.21
C GLU A 23 29.47 18.64 3.61
N VAL A 24 28.73 19.69 3.95
CA VAL A 24 29.07 21.06 3.55
C VAL A 24 30.41 21.50 4.12
N ARG A 25 30.68 21.29 5.42
CA ARG A 25 31.97 21.58 6.04
C ARG A 25 33.11 20.83 5.38
N GLN A 26 32.93 19.53 5.12
CA GLN A 26 33.93 18.69 4.48
C GLN A 26 34.26 19.17 3.06
N ARG A 27 33.26 19.59 2.30
CA ARG A 27 33.45 20.17 0.97
C ARG A 27 34.22 21.49 1.02
N HIS A 28 33.89 22.38 1.96
CA HIS A 28 34.61 23.63 2.15
C HIS A 28 36.07 23.41 2.56
N THR A 29 36.32 22.40 3.41
CA THR A 29 37.69 22.01 3.78
C THR A 29 38.50 21.56 2.57
N TYR A 30 37.91 20.75 1.68
CA TYR A 30 38.61 20.33 0.45
C TYR A 30 38.83 21.50 -0.53
N ILE A 31 37.91 22.44 -0.61
CA ILE A 31 38.07 23.65 -1.42
C ILE A 31 39.24 24.48 -0.86
N ALA A 32 39.30 24.70 0.45
CA ALA A 32 40.38 25.43 1.10
C ALA A 32 41.76 24.76 0.88
N ILE A 33 41.86 23.42 0.96
CA ILE A 33 43.09 22.67 0.65
C ILE A 33 43.51 22.93 -0.79
N ARG A 34 42.59 22.95 -1.74
CA ARG A 34 42.88 23.21 -3.15
C ARG A 34 43.36 24.63 -3.37
N GLU A 35 42.70 25.63 -2.81
CA GLU A 35 43.07 27.04 -2.90
C GLU A 35 44.44 27.31 -2.29
N CYS A 36 44.76 26.77 -1.09
CA CYS A 36 46.07 26.86 -0.48
C CYS A 36 47.16 26.24 -1.36
N HIS A 37 46.88 25.16 -2.06
CA HIS A 37 47.81 24.52 -2.96
C HIS A 37 48.02 25.32 -4.26
N GLU A 38 46.94 25.72 -4.92
CA GLU A 38 46.96 26.38 -6.23
C GLU A 38 47.43 27.85 -6.14
N GLU A 39 47.02 28.59 -5.11
CA GLU A 39 47.29 30.04 -4.98
C GLU A 39 48.52 30.34 -4.14
N GLN A 40 48.82 29.53 -3.13
CA GLN A 40 49.90 29.82 -2.17
C GLN A 40 51.07 28.83 -2.26
N GLY A 41 50.98 27.79 -3.11
CA GLY A 41 52.04 26.82 -3.33
C GLY A 41 52.27 25.84 -2.17
N PHE A 42 51.38 25.77 -1.18
CA PHE A 42 51.53 24.83 -0.07
C PHE A 42 51.41 23.38 -0.56
N ALA A 43 52.22 22.49 0.02
CA ALA A 43 52.08 21.07 -0.25
C ALA A 43 50.74 20.56 0.25
N VAL A 44 50.03 19.80 -0.60
CA VAL A 44 48.72 19.20 -0.24
C VAL A 44 48.80 18.38 1.04
N GLU A 45 49.95 17.72 1.28
CA GLU A 45 50.22 16.95 2.49
C GLU A 45 50.13 17.84 3.74
N THR A 46 50.82 18.94 3.74
CA THR A 46 50.86 19.91 4.86
C THR A 46 49.47 20.50 5.13
N ALA A 47 48.73 20.86 4.08
CA ALA A 47 47.41 21.40 4.20
C ALA A 47 46.38 20.34 4.72
N CYS A 48 46.50 19.08 4.29
CA CYS A 48 45.69 17.99 4.79
C CYS A 48 45.96 17.68 6.27
N ASP A 49 47.23 17.67 6.68
CA ASP A 49 47.61 17.41 8.06
C ASP A 49 47.14 18.53 9.00
N LEU A 50 47.26 19.81 8.57
CA LEU A 50 46.76 20.96 9.33
C LEU A 50 45.26 20.93 9.54
N LEU A 51 44.52 20.53 8.54
CA LEU A 51 43.05 20.46 8.57
C LEU A 51 42.47 19.09 9.02
N HIS A 52 43.36 18.19 9.46
CA HIS A 52 43.02 16.83 9.92
C HIS A 52 42.19 16.02 8.90
N VAL A 53 42.59 16.10 7.62
CA VAL A 53 41.94 15.41 6.51
C VAL A 53 42.83 14.33 5.94
N ALA A 54 42.29 13.14 5.72
CA ALA A 54 43.08 12.10 5.04
C ALA A 54 43.35 12.50 3.57
N ARG A 55 44.63 12.47 3.15
CA ARG A 55 45.07 12.79 1.78
C ARG A 55 44.30 11.98 0.73
N SER A 56 44.06 10.71 0.98
CA SER A 56 43.27 9.84 0.10
C SER A 56 41.82 10.33 -0.13
N ALA A 57 41.20 10.92 0.89
CA ALA A 57 39.88 11.51 0.80
C ALA A 57 39.88 12.78 -0.05
N TYR A 58 40.87 13.65 0.14
CA TYR A 58 41.07 14.85 -0.69
C TYR A 58 41.28 14.50 -2.18
N TYR A 59 42.24 13.62 -2.50
CA TYR A 59 42.50 13.24 -3.90
C TYR A 59 41.28 12.51 -4.54
N LYS A 60 40.57 11.75 -3.78
CA LYS A 60 39.32 11.15 -4.26
C LYS A 60 38.27 12.21 -4.64
N TRP A 61 38.12 13.24 -3.82
CA TRP A 61 37.25 14.39 -4.11
C TRP A 61 37.80 15.22 -5.29
N ALA A 62 39.05 15.56 -5.29
CA ALA A 62 39.71 16.36 -6.34
C ALA A 62 39.65 15.66 -7.72
N SER A 63 39.69 14.33 -7.77
CA SER A 63 39.62 13.58 -9.01
C SER A 63 38.24 13.68 -9.69
N GLY A 64 37.21 14.16 -9.01
CA GLY A 64 35.85 14.26 -9.53
C GLY A 64 35.21 12.91 -9.92
N LYS A 65 35.90 11.79 -9.69
CA LYS A 65 35.42 10.47 -10.05
C LYS A 65 34.32 10.03 -9.09
N LEU A 66 33.10 9.94 -9.60
CA LEU A 66 31.98 9.35 -8.87
C LEU A 66 32.30 7.89 -8.51
N SER A 67 32.11 7.53 -7.24
CA SER A 67 32.29 6.14 -6.82
C SER A 67 31.27 5.23 -7.56
N HIS A 68 31.63 3.96 -7.75
CA HIS A 68 30.74 2.97 -8.36
C HIS A 68 29.34 2.95 -7.70
N ARG A 69 29.33 3.06 -6.37
CA ARG A 69 28.08 3.11 -5.59
C ARG A 69 27.24 4.36 -5.88
N VAL A 70 27.84 5.51 -6.18
CA VAL A 70 27.09 6.73 -6.55
C VAL A 70 26.47 6.54 -7.93
N LYS A 71 27.24 6.02 -8.90
CA LYS A 71 26.71 5.71 -10.25
C LYS A 71 25.57 4.69 -10.21
N GLU A 72 25.69 3.63 -9.42
CA GLU A 72 24.59 2.67 -9.21
C GLU A 72 23.36 3.33 -8.58
N ASN A 73 23.55 4.24 -7.63
CA ASN A 73 22.42 4.94 -7.01
C ASN A 73 21.74 5.89 -7.99
N GLU A 74 22.47 6.54 -8.90
CA GLU A 74 21.90 7.38 -9.97
C GLU A 74 21.06 6.52 -10.93
N GLN A 75 21.61 5.42 -11.43
CA GLN A 75 20.88 4.49 -12.30
C GLN A 75 19.62 3.92 -11.62
N LEU A 76 19.73 3.64 -10.32
CA LEU A 76 18.59 3.15 -9.54
C LEU A 76 17.55 4.26 -9.34
N ALA A 77 17.98 5.51 -9.13
CA ALA A 77 17.12 6.68 -9.00
C ALA A 77 16.30 6.91 -10.28
N ASP A 78 16.93 6.88 -11.45
CA ASP A 78 16.26 7.05 -12.75
C ASP A 78 15.17 6.00 -12.96
N LYS A 79 15.45 4.75 -12.58
CA LYS A 79 14.43 3.67 -12.66
C LYS A 79 13.28 3.90 -11.69
N ILE A 80 13.58 4.32 -10.45
CA ILE A 80 12.55 4.62 -9.45
C ILE A 80 11.68 5.79 -9.91
N GLU A 81 12.26 6.86 -10.47
CA GLU A 81 11.54 8.00 -11.01
C GLU A 81 10.60 7.58 -12.15
N LYS A 82 11.08 6.72 -13.06
CA LYS A 82 10.26 6.18 -14.15
C LYS A 82 9.06 5.40 -13.63
N ILE A 83 9.27 4.43 -12.72
CA ILE A 83 8.18 3.64 -12.12
C ILE A 83 7.20 4.56 -11.38
N HIS A 84 7.71 5.56 -10.65
CA HIS A 84 6.87 6.49 -9.92
C HIS A 84 6.04 7.40 -10.84
N SER A 85 6.58 7.83 -11.97
CA SER A 85 5.84 8.63 -12.96
C SER A 85 4.64 7.87 -13.55
N GLU A 86 4.79 6.57 -13.74
CA GLU A 86 3.71 5.69 -14.21
C GLU A 86 2.69 5.35 -13.10
N SER A 87 3.12 5.35 -11.84
CA SER A 87 2.31 4.99 -10.68
C SER A 87 2.62 5.87 -9.45
N PRO A 88 2.16 7.13 -9.43
CA PRO A 88 2.49 8.09 -8.37
C PRO A 88 1.94 7.74 -6.99
N ASP A 89 0.99 6.83 -6.93
CA ASP A 89 0.40 6.29 -5.70
C ASP A 89 1.36 5.36 -4.93
N LYS A 90 2.41 4.82 -5.59
CA LYS A 90 3.33 3.86 -4.96
C LYS A 90 4.33 4.56 -4.04
N GLY A 91 4.39 4.10 -2.78
CA GLY A 91 5.44 4.48 -1.84
C GLY A 91 6.68 3.60 -2.01
N TYR A 92 7.81 3.97 -1.36
CA TYR A 92 9.12 3.33 -1.54
C TYR A 92 9.13 1.79 -1.44
N ARG A 93 8.27 1.19 -0.59
CA ARG A 93 8.18 -0.27 -0.48
C ARG A 93 7.59 -0.89 -1.74
N ARG A 94 6.56 -0.27 -2.33
CA ARG A 94 5.95 -0.71 -3.58
C ARG A 94 6.87 -0.51 -4.77
N LEU A 95 7.57 0.61 -4.80
CA LEU A 95 8.60 0.86 -5.81
C LEU A 95 9.71 -0.21 -5.74
N ASN A 96 10.09 -0.66 -4.52
CA ASN A 96 11.05 -1.74 -4.36
C ASN A 96 10.49 -3.12 -4.78
N ASP A 97 9.20 -3.36 -4.56
CA ASP A 97 8.53 -4.58 -5.04
C ASP A 97 8.54 -4.65 -6.57
N ASP A 98 8.24 -3.53 -7.25
CA ASP A 98 8.30 -3.43 -8.71
C ASP A 98 9.74 -3.58 -9.25
N LEU A 99 10.73 -2.95 -8.60
CA LEU A 99 12.16 -3.13 -8.96
C LEU A 99 12.56 -4.60 -8.92
N ARG A 100 12.10 -5.33 -7.91
CA ARG A 100 12.40 -6.76 -7.76
C ARG A 100 11.65 -7.62 -8.77
N HIS A 101 10.34 -7.41 -8.90
CA HIS A 101 9.46 -8.28 -9.68
C HIS A 101 9.56 -8.02 -11.19
N ASP A 102 9.55 -6.74 -11.59
CA ASP A 102 9.47 -6.36 -13.01
C ASP A 102 10.86 -6.11 -13.63
N HIS A 103 11.86 -5.78 -12.80
CA HIS A 103 13.21 -5.44 -13.27
C HIS A 103 14.32 -6.37 -12.75
N GLY A 104 14.01 -7.34 -11.89
CA GLY A 104 15.00 -8.26 -11.31
C GLY A 104 16.04 -7.59 -10.41
N ILE A 105 15.76 -6.37 -9.88
CA ILE A 105 16.69 -5.60 -9.07
C ILE A 105 16.43 -5.82 -7.59
N TYR A 106 17.34 -6.48 -6.91
CA TYR A 106 17.24 -6.82 -5.49
C TYR A 106 18.00 -5.80 -4.65
N VAL A 107 17.28 -4.87 -4.02
CA VAL A 107 17.85 -3.85 -3.14
C VAL A 107 17.09 -3.77 -1.82
N ASN A 108 17.78 -3.27 -0.79
CA ASN A 108 17.16 -3.11 0.53
C ASN A 108 16.19 -1.92 0.53
N ASP A 109 15.05 -2.07 1.20
CA ASP A 109 14.03 -1.01 1.38
C ASP A 109 14.63 0.31 1.90
N LYS A 110 15.63 0.25 2.80
CA LYS A 110 16.31 1.44 3.33
C LYS A 110 17.10 2.18 2.25
N ARG A 111 17.68 1.47 1.25
CA ARG A 111 18.39 2.10 0.12
C ARG A 111 17.40 2.82 -0.78
N VAL A 112 16.28 2.18 -1.14
CA VAL A 112 15.21 2.81 -1.94
C VAL A 112 14.62 4.02 -1.22
N LEU A 113 14.34 3.91 0.09
CA LEU A 113 13.83 5.02 0.88
C LEU A 113 14.77 6.24 0.88
N ARG A 114 16.10 6.03 0.98
CA ARG A 114 17.09 7.13 0.91
C ARG A 114 17.05 7.81 -0.45
N ILE A 115 16.99 7.04 -1.53
CA ILE A 115 16.90 7.57 -2.90
C ILE A 115 15.60 8.35 -3.09
N CYS A 116 14.47 7.80 -2.69
CA CYS A 116 13.17 8.50 -2.76
C CYS A 116 13.19 9.83 -1.99
N ARG A 117 13.85 9.87 -0.82
CA ARG A 117 14.00 11.11 -0.04
C ARG A 117 14.90 12.13 -0.74
N ALA A 118 16.02 11.69 -1.32
CA ALA A 118 16.95 12.56 -2.03
C ALA A 118 16.32 13.18 -3.29
N LYS A 119 15.39 12.46 -3.95
CA LYS A 119 14.66 12.90 -5.14
C LYS A 119 13.27 13.46 -4.85
N ASP A 120 12.91 13.67 -3.59
CA ASP A 120 11.58 14.09 -3.10
C ASP A 120 10.41 13.26 -3.65
N ILE A 121 10.65 11.98 -3.93
CA ILE A 121 9.65 11.04 -4.40
C ILE A 121 8.77 10.62 -3.23
N ARG A 122 7.49 10.99 -3.26
CA ARG A 122 6.49 10.67 -2.24
C ARG A 122 5.22 10.13 -2.86
N SER A 123 4.61 9.13 -2.21
CA SER A 123 3.29 8.65 -2.61
C SER A 123 2.24 9.76 -2.54
N THR A 124 1.41 9.88 -3.57
CA THR A 124 0.29 10.82 -3.61
C THR A 124 -0.91 10.37 -2.80
N VAL A 125 -0.85 9.19 -2.18
CA VAL A 125 -1.94 8.58 -1.42
C VAL A 125 -2.30 9.40 -0.19
N LYS A 126 -3.56 9.85 -0.11
CA LYS A 126 -4.14 10.51 1.08
C LYS A 126 -4.91 9.49 1.91
N TYR A 127 -4.77 9.56 3.24
CA TYR A 127 -5.46 8.68 4.17
C TYR A 127 -6.80 9.29 4.60
N ASN A 128 -7.91 8.52 4.52
CA ASN A 128 -9.22 8.94 5.01
C ASN A 128 -9.93 7.75 5.68
N ASN A 129 -10.34 7.93 6.94
CA ASN A 129 -10.84 6.86 7.84
C ASN A 129 -12.37 6.89 7.99
N ARG A 130 -13.16 6.82 6.90
CA ARG A 130 -14.62 6.76 7.02
C ARG A 130 -15.16 5.41 6.54
N GLY A 131 -15.70 4.60 7.47
CA GLY A 131 -16.41 3.35 7.16
C GLY A 131 -17.86 3.58 6.68
N CYS A 132 -18.44 2.63 5.94
CA CYS A 132 -19.81 2.74 5.39
C CYS A 132 -20.77 1.60 5.81
N THR A 133 -20.41 0.76 6.77
CA THR A 133 -21.21 -0.38 7.19
C THR A 133 -22.53 0.03 7.84
N ARG A 134 -23.67 -0.46 7.33
CA ARG A 134 -24.99 -0.30 7.94
C ARG A 134 -25.38 -1.58 8.67
N ARG A 135 -25.61 -1.46 9.98
CA ARG A 135 -26.08 -2.59 10.81
C ARG A 135 -27.53 -2.94 10.50
N ALA A 136 -27.84 -4.25 10.58
CA ALA A 136 -29.22 -4.71 10.58
C ALA A 136 -29.96 -4.21 11.82
N LYS A 137 -31.14 -3.61 11.62
CA LYS A 137 -32.01 -3.19 12.74
C LYS A 137 -32.67 -4.40 13.43
N ASN A 138 -33.07 -5.41 12.65
CA ASN A 138 -33.67 -6.66 13.14
C ASN A 138 -33.03 -7.85 12.42
N PRO A 139 -31.89 -8.39 12.95
CA PRO A 139 -31.26 -9.56 12.34
C PRO A 139 -32.12 -10.78 12.49
N GLN A 140 -32.38 -11.51 11.39
CA GLN A 140 -33.20 -12.74 11.39
C GLN A 140 -32.37 -13.98 11.75
N TYR A 141 -31.07 -13.95 11.44
CA TYR A 141 -30.14 -15.02 11.74
C TYR A 141 -28.78 -14.40 12.16
N LEU A 142 -28.20 -14.96 13.21
CA LEU A 142 -26.88 -14.57 13.71
C LEU A 142 -26.03 -15.83 13.87
N ALA A 143 -24.90 -15.88 13.19
CA ALA A 143 -23.90 -16.92 13.38
C ALA A 143 -22.83 -16.51 14.42
N GLU A 144 -22.21 -17.50 15.02
CA GLU A 144 -21.06 -17.29 15.90
C GLU A 144 -19.80 -16.86 15.12
N ASN A 145 -18.86 -16.22 15.81
CA ASN A 145 -17.57 -15.88 15.21
C ASN A 145 -16.63 -17.10 15.26
N LEU A 146 -16.78 -17.99 14.28
CA LEU A 146 -15.92 -19.18 14.15
C LEU A 146 -14.55 -18.85 13.60
N LEU A 147 -14.42 -17.77 12.80
CA LEU A 147 -13.12 -17.32 12.26
C LEU A 147 -12.16 -16.90 13.36
N ASN A 148 -12.66 -16.26 14.42
CA ASN A 148 -11.91 -15.84 15.61
C ASN A 148 -10.56 -15.17 15.29
N ARG A 149 -10.51 -14.32 14.27
CA ARG A 149 -9.30 -13.60 13.77
C ARG A 149 -8.19 -14.52 13.24
N GLN A 150 -8.48 -15.78 12.98
CA GLN A 150 -7.53 -16.69 12.33
C GLN A 150 -7.51 -16.40 10.82
N PHE A 151 -6.87 -15.29 10.45
CA PHE A 151 -6.81 -14.79 9.07
C PHE A 151 -5.78 -15.51 8.20
N TYR A 152 -5.51 -16.74 8.47
CA TYR A 152 -4.66 -17.63 7.71
C TYR A 152 -5.46 -18.88 7.28
N ALA A 153 -5.22 -19.35 6.07
CA ALA A 153 -5.73 -20.58 5.53
C ALA A 153 -4.59 -21.33 4.82
N GLU A 154 -4.53 -22.62 4.95
CA GLU A 154 -3.45 -23.44 4.36
C GLU A 154 -3.70 -23.70 2.87
N LYS A 155 -4.98 -23.79 2.49
CA LYS A 155 -5.39 -24.10 1.14
C LYS A 155 -6.38 -23.06 0.59
N PRO A 156 -6.35 -22.79 -0.72
CA PRO A 156 -7.40 -22.00 -1.36
C PRO A 156 -8.79 -22.58 -1.08
N ASN A 157 -9.78 -21.71 -0.98
CA ASN A 157 -11.19 -22.07 -0.74
C ASN A 157 -11.47 -22.71 0.63
N GLU A 158 -10.60 -22.50 1.63
CA GLU A 158 -10.82 -22.93 3.01
C GLU A 158 -11.59 -21.88 3.82
N LYS A 159 -11.26 -20.60 3.62
CA LYS A 159 -11.89 -19.48 4.35
C LYS A 159 -12.11 -18.31 3.41
N TRP A 160 -13.35 -17.89 3.27
CA TRP A 160 -13.75 -16.72 2.47
C TRP A 160 -14.27 -15.61 3.38
N LEU A 161 -13.83 -14.39 3.11
CA LEU A 161 -14.35 -13.18 3.73
C LEU A 161 -15.15 -12.37 2.73
N THR A 162 -16.22 -11.73 3.19
CA THR A 162 -17.05 -10.87 2.34
C THR A 162 -17.38 -9.56 3.04
N ASP A 163 -17.57 -8.52 2.24
CA ASP A 163 -18.05 -7.22 2.68
C ASP A 163 -18.53 -6.39 1.48
N VAL A 164 -19.19 -5.28 1.78
CA VAL A 164 -19.67 -4.31 0.79
C VAL A 164 -19.05 -2.94 1.07
N THR A 165 -18.50 -2.29 0.04
CA THR A 165 -17.99 -0.94 0.14
C THR A 165 -18.69 0.03 -0.82
N GLU A 166 -18.75 1.31 -0.45
CA GLU A 166 -19.35 2.40 -1.22
C GLU A 166 -18.27 3.22 -1.93
N PHE A 167 -18.55 3.56 -3.19
CA PHE A 167 -17.85 4.57 -3.98
C PHE A 167 -18.83 5.66 -4.40
N LYS A 168 -18.30 6.82 -4.79
CA LYS A 168 -19.07 7.94 -5.32
C LYS A 168 -18.52 8.37 -6.67
N TRP A 169 -19.40 8.76 -7.58
CA TRP A 169 -19.07 9.43 -8.81
C TRP A 169 -19.98 10.65 -8.98
N TYR A 170 -19.64 11.57 -9.86
CA TYR A 170 -20.24 12.88 -9.94
C TYR A 170 -20.72 13.15 -11.37
N ASP A 171 -21.99 13.51 -11.53
CA ASP A 171 -22.52 14.05 -12.77
C ASP A 171 -22.81 15.56 -12.54
N GLY A 172 -21.92 16.39 -13.02
CA GLY A 172 -21.95 17.82 -12.69
C GLY A 172 -21.88 18.05 -11.18
N MET A 173 -22.99 18.53 -10.59
CA MET A 173 -23.15 18.75 -9.14
C MET A 173 -23.83 17.58 -8.41
N GLU A 174 -24.37 16.61 -9.13
CA GLU A 174 -25.04 15.46 -8.54
C GLU A 174 -24.02 14.41 -8.06
N VAL A 175 -24.32 13.81 -6.91
CA VAL A 175 -23.47 12.78 -6.30
C VAL A 175 -24.19 11.44 -6.35
N HIS A 176 -23.64 10.54 -7.15
CA HIS A 176 -24.15 9.19 -7.29
C HIS A 176 -23.33 8.18 -6.51
N LYS A 177 -23.93 7.04 -6.15
CA LYS A 177 -23.28 5.98 -5.39
C LYS A 177 -23.15 4.72 -6.24
N LEU A 178 -22.02 4.04 -6.05
CA LEU A 178 -21.78 2.71 -6.58
C LEU A 178 -21.28 1.81 -5.44
N TYR A 179 -21.87 0.66 -5.30
CA TYR A 179 -21.53 -0.33 -4.28
C TYR A 179 -20.81 -1.50 -4.91
N LEU A 180 -19.74 -1.92 -4.26
CA LEU A 180 -18.96 -3.09 -4.62
C LEU A 180 -19.09 -4.12 -3.51
N SER A 181 -19.67 -5.27 -3.81
CA SER A 181 -19.60 -6.47 -2.98
C SER A 181 -18.50 -7.38 -3.51
N ALA A 182 -17.67 -7.93 -2.64
CA ALA A 182 -16.63 -8.87 -3.05
C ALA A 182 -16.41 -9.96 -2.01
N ILE A 183 -15.87 -11.09 -2.48
CA ILE A 183 -15.43 -12.23 -1.67
C ILE A 183 -13.93 -12.39 -1.84
N LEU A 184 -13.20 -12.45 -0.72
CA LEU A 184 -11.74 -12.58 -0.63
C LEU A 184 -11.40 -13.94 -0.04
N ASP A 185 -10.51 -14.68 -0.67
CA ASP A 185 -9.90 -15.89 -0.11
C ASP A 185 -8.78 -15.55 0.87
N LEU A 186 -8.72 -16.22 2.01
CA LEU A 186 -7.70 -15.96 3.04
C LEU A 186 -6.35 -16.63 2.77
N CYS A 187 -6.29 -17.65 1.92
CA CYS A 187 -5.04 -18.33 1.59
C CYS A 187 -4.17 -17.46 0.67
N ASP A 188 -4.68 -17.14 -0.50
CA ASP A 188 -3.92 -16.41 -1.54
C ASP A 188 -4.29 -14.93 -1.65
N ARG A 189 -5.21 -14.44 -0.82
CA ARG A 189 -5.70 -13.06 -0.78
C ARG A 189 -6.37 -12.59 -2.07
N ARG A 190 -6.74 -13.48 -2.97
CA ARG A 190 -7.41 -13.13 -4.23
C ARG A 190 -8.88 -12.78 -3.99
N ILE A 191 -9.40 -11.92 -4.83
CA ILE A 191 -10.84 -11.68 -4.95
C ILE A 191 -11.44 -12.80 -5.79
N VAL A 192 -12.18 -13.69 -5.12
CA VAL A 192 -12.83 -14.85 -5.72
C VAL A 192 -13.96 -14.43 -6.66
N SER A 193 -14.77 -13.48 -6.19
CA SER A 193 -15.86 -12.89 -6.98
C SER A 193 -16.17 -11.48 -6.52
N TYR A 194 -16.79 -10.71 -7.40
CA TYR A 194 -17.31 -9.38 -7.09
C TYR A 194 -18.49 -9.01 -7.99
N VAL A 195 -19.34 -8.11 -7.49
CA VAL A 195 -20.45 -7.49 -8.24
C VAL A 195 -20.52 -6.00 -7.89
N LEU A 196 -20.81 -5.19 -8.89
CA LEU A 196 -21.06 -3.75 -8.77
C LEU A 196 -22.55 -3.45 -8.94
N SER A 197 -23.11 -2.56 -8.12
CA SER A 197 -24.51 -2.14 -8.18
C SER A 197 -24.67 -0.70 -7.70
N GLU A 198 -25.67 -0.01 -8.19
CA GLU A 198 -26.10 1.30 -7.67
C GLU A 198 -26.90 1.18 -6.37
N ARG A 199 -27.32 -0.03 -6.00
CA ARG A 199 -28.09 -0.32 -4.79
C ARG A 199 -27.31 -1.20 -3.86
N ASN A 200 -27.33 -0.85 -2.56
CA ASN A 200 -26.81 -1.68 -1.50
C ASN A 200 -27.95 -2.54 -0.94
N ASP A 201 -28.25 -3.64 -1.60
CA ASP A 201 -29.38 -4.52 -1.33
C ASP A 201 -28.95 -6.00 -1.28
N ASN A 202 -29.89 -6.87 -0.93
CA ASN A 202 -29.65 -8.31 -0.89
C ASN A 202 -29.23 -8.90 -2.25
N PRO A 203 -29.85 -8.52 -3.39
CA PRO A 203 -29.43 -9.00 -4.71
C PRO A 203 -27.95 -8.76 -5.03
N LEU A 204 -27.34 -7.66 -4.56
CA LEU A 204 -25.92 -7.38 -4.74
C LEU A 204 -25.05 -8.48 -4.12
N VAL A 205 -25.32 -8.82 -2.85
CA VAL A 205 -24.55 -9.85 -2.11
C VAL A 205 -24.84 -11.25 -2.65
N TYR A 206 -26.12 -11.55 -2.94
CA TYR A 206 -26.52 -12.87 -3.45
C TYR A 206 -25.88 -13.17 -4.80
N LYS A 207 -25.86 -12.20 -5.73
CA LYS A 207 -25.17 -12.34 -7.03
C LYS A 207 -23.66 -12.54 -6.86
N THR A 208 -23.05 -11.85 -5.88
CA THR A 208 -21.63 -12.02 -5.59
C THR A 208 -21.33 -13.43 -5.11
N PHE A 209 -22.17 -13.95 -4.20
CA PHE A 209 -22.09 -15.30 -3.68
C PHE A 209 -22.30 -16.35 -4.79
N ASP A 210 -23.39 -16.24 -5.56
CA ASP A 210 -23.73 -17.18 -6.63
C ASP A 210 -22.61 -17.25 -7.69
N LYS A 211 -21.96 -16.12 -7.98
CA LYS A 211 -20.80 -16.03 -8.87
C LYS A 211 -19.59 -16.79 -8.30
N ALA A 212 -19.34 -16.68 -6.99
CA ALA A 212 -18.24 -17.39 -6.32
C ALA A 212 -18.46 -18.90 -6.35
N VAL A 213 -19.67 -19.36 -5.99
CA VAL A 213 -20.04 -20.79 -6.02
C VAL A 213 -19.93 -21.35 -7.43
N LYS A 214 -20.45 -20.64 -8.44
CA LYS A 214 -20.34 -21.06 -9.85
C LYS A 214 -18.90 -21.22 -10.33
N ALA A 215 -18.01 -20.33 -9.90
CA ALA A 215 -16.58 -20.37 -10.25
C ALA A 215 -15.80 -21.44 -9.49
N ASN A 216 -16.30 -21.89 -8.33
CA ASN A 216 -15.65 -22.86 -7.45
C ASN A 216 -16.72 -23.85 -6.90
N PRO A 217 -17.25 -24.76 -7.73
CA PRO A 217 -18.40 -25.61 -7.35
C PRO A 217 -18.08 -26.58 -6.20
N ASP A 218 -16.83 -27.00 -6.07
CA ASP A 218 -16.38 -27.94 -5.05
C ASP A 218 -15.86 -27.25 -3.77
N ALA A 219 -16.01 -25.93 -3.68
CA ALA A 219 -15.52 -25.16 -2.52
C ALA A 219 -16.57 -25.11 -1.40
N HIS A 220 -16.19 -25.50 -0.20
CA HIS A 220 -17.02 -25.45 1.02
C HIS A 220 -16.32 -24.65 2.14
N PRO A 221 -15.98 -23.36 1.91
CA PRO A 221 -15.22 -22.55 2.87
C PRO A 221 -16.03 -22.23 4.13
N LEU A 222 -15.31 -21.90 5.19
CA LEU A 222 -15.85 -21.06 6.26
C LEU A 222 -16.12 -19.68 5.68
N PHE A 223 -17.39 -19.29 5.59
CA PHE A 223 -17.83 -18.03 5.00
C PHE A 223 -18.03 -16.97 6.08
N HIS A 224 -17.15 -15.99 6.15
CA HIS A 224 -17.17 -14.95 7.18
C HIS A 224 -17.62 -13.60 6.65
N SER A 225 -18.54 -12.95 7.35
CA SER A 225 -19.06 -11.61 7.05
C SER A 225 -19.15 -10.73 8.28
N ASP A 226 -19.42 -9.45 8.08
CA ASP A 226 -19.95 -8.59 9.13
C ASP A 226 -21.43 -8.95 9.43
N ARG A 227 -22.06 -8.17 10.33
CA ARG A 227 -23.50 -8.30 10.65
C ARG A 227 -24.35 -7.33 9.83
N GLY A 228 -23.99 -7.08 8.59
CA GLY A 228 -24.79 -6.32 7.65
C GLY A 228 -26.15 -7.00 7.40
N PHE A 229 -27.17 -6.21 7.06
CA PHE A 229 -28.54 -6.72 6.87
C PHE A 229 -28.62 -7.76 5.76
N GLN A 230 -27.73 -7.71 4.76
CA GLN A 230 -27.70 -8.67 3.65
C GLN A 230 -27.30 -10.08 4.12
N TYR A 231 -26.42 -10.17 5.14
CA TYR A 231 -25.84 -11.43 5.63
C TYR A 231 -26.68 -12.06 6.76
N THR A 232 -27.51 -11.26 7.45
CA THR A 232 -28.34 -11.70 8.59
C THR A 232 -29.74 -12.20 8.18
N GLY A 233 -30.05 -12.25 6.88
CA GLY A 233 -31.29 -12.75 6.35
C GLY A 233 -31.33 -14.29 6.28
N ARG A 234 -32.48 -14.92 6.62
CA ARG A 234 -32.68 -16.37 6.50
C ARG A 234 -32.40 -16.89 5.09
N ALA A 235 -32.75 -16.12 4.06
CA ALA A 235 -32.53 -16.49 2.67
C ALA A 235 -31.03 -16.63 2.34
N PHE A 236 -30.18 -15.75 2.88
CA PHE A 236 -28.73 -15.86 2.69
C PHE A 236 -28.15 -17.06 3.43
N HIS A 237 -28.55 -17.26 4.69
CA HIS A 237 -28.15 -18.45 5.45
C HIS A 237 -28.54 -19.76 4.72
N HIS A 238 -29.75 -19.85 4.19
CA HIS A 238 -30.20 -21.02 3.42
C HIS A 238 -29.30 -21.25 2.16
N LYS A 239 -28.92 -20.18 1.44
CA LYS A 239 -27.98 -20.29 0.30
C LYS A 239 -26.62 -20.86 0.72
N LEU A 240 -26.09 -20.45 1.86
CA LEU A 240 -24.82 -20.99 2.40
C LEU A 240 -24.94 -22.48 2.73
N VAL A 241 -26.01 -22.86 3.42
CA VAL A 241 -26.29 -24.27 3.76
C VAL A 241 -26.42 -25.13 2.51
N GLN A 242 -27.17 -24.67 1.50
CA GLN A 242 -27.28 -25.38 0.21
C GLN A 242 -25.94 -25.56 -0.51
N ALA A 243 -25.02 -24.61 -0.36
CA ALA A 243 -23.67 -24.71 -0.90
C ALA A 243 -22.69 -25.50 0.01
N GLY A 244 -23.18 -26.10 1.11
CA GLY A 244 -22.36 -26.85 2.05
C GLY A 244 -21.36 -25.98 2.84
N MET A 245 -21.60 -24.68 2.93
CA MET A 245 -20.69 -23.74 3.60
C MET A 245 -21.12 -23.44 5.04
N THR A 246 -20.16 -23.20 5.91
CA THR A 246 -20.39 -22.80 7.30
C THR A 246 -20.36 -21.29 7.42
N GLN A 247 -21.41 -20.68 7.99
CA GLN A 247 -21.48 -19.25 8.21
C GLN A 247 -20.77 -18.84 9.49
N SER A 248 -19.97 -17.77 9.42
CA SER A 248 -19.33 -17.12 10.55
C SER A 248 -19.57 -15.60 10.47
N MET A 249 -19.76 -14.94 11.61
CA MET A 249 -20.02 -13.50 11.64
C MET A 249 -19.13 -12.78 12.65
N SER A 250 -18.69 -11.58 12.29
CA SER A 250 -17.95 -10.69 13.19
C SER A 250 -18.75 -10.39 14.46
N ARG A 251 -18.06 -10.17 15.59
CA ARG A 251 -18.68 -9.73 16.84
C ARG A 251 -19.23 -8.30 16.71
N VAL A 252 -20.18 -7.95 17.57
CA VAL A 252 -20.75 -6.59 17.58
C VAL A 252 -19.66 -5.57 17.91
N ALA A 253 -19.54 -4.53 17.09
CA ALA A 253 -18.57 -3.44 17.25
C ALA A 253 -17.08 -3.82 17.13
N HIS A 254 -16.78 -5.03 16.64
CA HIS A 254 -15.41 -5.48 16.38
C HIS A 254 -15.12 -5.52 14.88
N CYS A 255 -14.89 -4.35 14.26
CA CYS A 255 -14.52 -4.23 12.85
C CYS A 255 -13.24 -5.03 12.49
N ILE A 256 -12.31 -5.17 13.43
CA ILE A 256 -11.09 -5.97 13.27
C ILE A 256 -11.38 -7.44 12.91
N ASP A 257 -12.57 -7.96 13.24
CA ASP A 257 -12.91 -9.35 12.93
C ASP A 257 -13.05 -9.62 11.41
N ASN A 258 -13.15 -8.57 10.56
CA ASN A 258 -13.10 -8.63 9.09
C ASN A 258 -11.88 -7.87 8.51
N GLY A 259 -10.79 -7.79 9.26
CA GLY A 259 -9.60 -6.99 8.96
C GLY A 259 -9.00 -7.15 7.56
N PRO A 260 -8.84 -8.37 7.00
CA PRO A 260 -8.29 -8.55 5.65
C PRO A 260 -9.16 -7.92 4.55
N MET A 261 -10.48 -7.97 4.69
CA MET A 261 -11.41 -7.37 3.72
C MET A 261 -11.40 -5.84 3.82
N GLU A 262 -11.39 -5.29 5.04
CA GLU A 262 -11.19 -3.86 5.27
C GLU A 262 -9.83 -3.38 4.74
N GLY A 263 -8.80 -4.19 4.91
CA GLY A 263 -7.47 -3.97 4.34
C GLY A 263 -7.50 -3.86 2.82
N PHE A 264 -8.19 -4.76 2.14
CA PHE A 264 -8.38 -4.72 0.68
C PHE A 264 -9.08 -3.43 0.24
N TRP A 265 -10.21 -3.05 0.89
CA TRP A 265 -10.89 -1.78 0.60
C TRP A 265 -9.99 -0.56 0.79
N GLY A 266 -9.25 -0.56 1.89
CA GLY A 266 -8.29 0.50 2.19
C GLY A 266 -7.21 0.63 1.10
N ILE A 267 -6.68 -0.49 0.62
CA ILE A 267 -5.67 -0.53 -0.44
C ILE A 267 -6.26 -0.05 -1.77
N LEU A 268 -7.38 -0.61 -2.23
CA LEU A 268 -8.04 -0.22 -3.47
C LEU A 268 -8.34 1.28 -3.49
N LYS A 269 -8.97 1.77 -2.41
CA LYS A 269 -9.37 3.18 -2.32
C LYS A 269 -8.16 4.11 -2.28
N ARG A 270 -7.11 3.76 -1.56
CA ARG A 270 -5.87 4.56 -1.51
C ARG A 270 -5.11 4.58 -2.83
N GLU A 271 -4.99 3.42 -3.46
CA GLU A 271 -4.17 3.31 -4.67
C GLU A 271 -4.87 3.89 -5.92
N ARG A 272 -6.21 3.88 -5.99
CA ARG A 272 -6.91 4.23 -7.24
C ARG A 272 -8.08 5.19 -7.11
N TYR A 273 -8.66 5.37 -5.94
CA TYR A 273 -9.89 6.16 -5.78
C TYR A 273 -9.68 7.50 -5.09
N TYR A 274 -8.98 7.53 -3.94
CA TYR A 274 -8.80 8.78 -3.20
C TYR A 274 -7.92 9.77 -3.97
N GLY A 275 -8.34 11.05 -3.92
CA GLY A 275 -7.68 12.14 -4.65
C GLY A 275 -8.09 12.26 -6.11
N LYS A 276 -8.97 11.38 -6.61
CA LYS A 276 -9.57 11.46 -7.94
C LYS A 276 -11.04 11.81 -7.86
N ARG A 277 -11.55 12.50 -8.87
CA ARG A 277 -12.97 12.78 -9.05
C ARG A 277 -13.44 12.05 -10.31
N PHE A 278 -14.27 11.05 -10.15
CA PHE A 278 -14.85 10.28 -11.25
C PHE A 278 -16.10 11.01 -11.74
N THR A 279 -16.17 11.32 -13.02
CA THR A 279 -17.26 12.07 -13.63
C THR A 279 -18.24 11.19 -14.39
N SER A 280 -17.94 9.90 -14.51
CA SER A 280 -18.87 8.92 -15.07
C SER A 280 -18.86 7.61 -14.31
N LYS A 281 -19.99 6.91 -14.32
CA LYS A 281 -20.13 5.57 -13.77
C LYS A 281 -19.20 4.58 -14.47
N GLN A 282 -19.11 4.69 -15.80
CA GLN A 282 -18.29 3.79 -16.61
C GLN A 282 -16.82 3.90 -16.24
N GLU A 283 -16.29 5.10 -16.07
CA GLU A 283 -14.91 5.33 -15.63
C GLU A 283 -14.62 4.69 -14.28
N LEU A 284 -15.54 4.87 -13.31
CA LEU A 284 -15.40 4.28 -11.98
C LEU A 284 -15.46 2.73 -12.03
N VAL A 285 -16.40 2.17 -12.79
CA VAL A 285 -16.53 0.70 -12.99
C VAL A 285 -15.24 0.16 -13.61
N GLN A 286 -14.76 0.76 -14.70
CA GLN A 286 -13.54 0.34 -15.39
C GLN A 286 -12.32 0.39 -14.46
N MET A 287 -12.20 1.45 -13.67
CA MET A 287 -11.13 1.58 -12.67
C MET A 287 -11.15 0.43 -11.68
N ILE A 288 -12.33 0.09 -11.11
CA ILE A 288 -12.47 -0.99 -10.13
C ILE A 288 -12.14 -2.34 -10.75
N GLU A 289 -12.67 -2.65 -11.94
CA GLU A 289 -12.44 -3.92 -12.64
C GLU A 289 -10.97 -4.11 -13.02
N CYS A 290 -10.34 -3.07 -13.58
CA CYS A 290 -8.92 -3.08 -13.89
C CYS A 290 -8.07 -3.25 -12.62
N TYR A 291 -8.47 -2.61 -11.51
CA TYR A 291 -7.75 -2.76 -10.26
C TYR A 291 -7.86 -4.16 -9.67
N ILE A 292 -9.06 -4.77 -9.65
CA ILE A 292 -9.23 -6.14 -9.13
C ILE A 292 -8.42 -7.13 -9.97
N ARG A 293 -8.39 -6.96 -11.31
CA ARG A 293 -7.55 -7.78 -12.19
C ARG A 293 -6.06 -7.60 -11.83
N TYR A 294 -5.57 -6.37 -11.69
CA TYR A 294 -4.20 -6.08 -11.27
C TYR A 294 -3.90 -6.69 -9.88
N TYR A 295 -4.81 -6.52 -8.92
CA TYR A 295 -4.68 -7.04 -7.57
C TYR A 295 -4.52 -8.56 -7.55
N ASN A 296 -5.31 -9.28 -8.36
CA ASN A 296 -5.28 -10.73 -8.43
C ASN A 296 -4.09 -11.30 -9.21
N THR A 297 -3.49 -10.53 -10.14
CA THR A 297 -2.52 -11.10 -11.10
C THR A 297 -1.10 -10.53 -10.96
N ARG A 298 -0.96 -9.28 -10.53
CA ARG A 298 0.33 -8.56 -10.56
C ARG A 298 0.73 -7.94 -9.23
N ARG A 299 -0.26 -7.62 -8.38
CA ARG A 299 0.04 -6.91 -7.15
C ARG A 299 0.74 -7.83 -6.16
N VAL A 300 2.02 -7.53 -5.86
CA VAL A 300 2.81 -8.28 -4.88
C VAL A 300 2.17 -8.22 -3.49
N GLN A 301 1.95 -9.38 -2.90
CA GLN A 301 1.41 -9.56 -1.54
C GLN A 301 2.55 -10.01 -0.63
N ARG A 302 3.24 -9.05 0.03
CA ARG A 302 4.42 -9.36 0.89
C ARG A 302 4.16 -10.37 2.00
N ASN A 303 2.89 -10.56 2.38
CA ASN A 303 2.52 -11.52 3.44
C ASN A 303 2.41 -12.97 2.92
N LEU A 304 2.51 -13.18 1.62
CA LEU A 304 2.44 -14.49 0.98
C LEU A 304 3.82 -15.00 0.53
N GLY A 305 4.89 -14.22 0.72
CA GLY A 305 6.26 -14.53 0.32
C GLY A 305 6.74 -13.70 -0.84
#